data_246d619a34e273a6c4b242a7092789be
#
_entry.id   246d619a34e273a6c4b242a7092789be
#
_cell.length_a   1.000
_cell.length_b   1.000
_cell.length_c   1.000
_cell.angle_alpha   90.00
_cell.angle_beta   90.00
_cell.angle_gamma   90.00
#
_symmetry.space_group_name_H-M   'P 1'
#
loop_
_entity.id
_entity.type
_entity.pdbx_description
1 polymer ?
#
loop_
_entity_poly.entity_id
_entity_poly.type
_entity_poly.pdbx_seq_one_letter_code
_entity_poly.pdbx_strand_id
1 'polypeptide(L)'
;MSTQTKFSEKDIVKTNPIFSRTRTTIESAFYANNMTHIADTATAYRLAADNPNTIVTDLPIKHTEELGLPADAKMLVDNHGQIVGRTAAARRLIGSPDVDAEKIDGVLREAIYEGHEHDFYTTDVIVGLDEDFMVKAHLALAEGFEVNLLSYMLNFQTATENWLKRYADSRAYDEGDIYLYCDPYWSNPDYPHGLVVIDAQHNAAAVLGLRYFGELKKSTLTLAWATAHRHGFTACHGGEKTFHFSDRDDQTFAFYGLSGSGKSTLTHAKHNGKFDITVLHDDAFVINREDGSSTALEPAYFDKTNDYLPGSREMQYFTTVMNVGVTLNEAGQKVLVTQDLRNGNGRTIKTRYASTNRVDREIAPINAVFWIMKDDSLPPVVKLTDPVTAATFGLTLATKRSTAENVVGADRNALVIEPFADPFRAYPLSEDYQDFKALFEERHVDCYIVNTANFNGLDIPKELTLKALEDIAQNQAAFQPFGKLANMEYIAYDGYPVDFNDAEYVTKLKTRLEIRRDWVKNYEAQHSGEKLPSEILTSLDNLINALS
;
A
#
# COMPACT_ATOMS: atom_id res chain seq x y z
N MET A 1 10.24 -23.45 -2.95
CA MET A 1 10.70 -22.04 -2.98
C MET A 1 9.79 -21.29 -3.94
N SER A 2 9.14 -20.24 -3.50
CA SER A 2 8.23 -19.48 -4.34
C SER A 2 8.94 -18.80 -5.50
N THR A 3 10.08 -18.14 -5.25
CA THR A 3 10.89 -17.49 -6.29
C THR A 3 12.30 -18.08 -6.35
N GLN A 4 13.02 -17.86 -7.44
CA GLN A 4 14.30 -18.49 -7.71
C GLN A 4 15.46 -17.56 -7.36
N THR A 5 16.31 -18.00 -6.43
CA THR A 5 17.59 -17.34 -6.09
C THR A 5 18.76 -17.85 -6.95
N LYS A 6 18.69 -19.10 -7.44
CA LYS A 6 19.80 -19.78 -8.13
C LYS A 6 19.30 -20.42 -9.42
N PHE A 7 20.10 -20.32 -10.45
CA PHE A 7 19.79 -20.82 -11.79
C PHE A 7 20.78 -21.90 -12.19
N SER A 8 20.32 -22.90 -12.96
CA SER A 8 21.25 -23.86 -13.57
C SER A 8 22.00 -23.19 -14.73
N GLU A 9 23.21 -23.66 -15.04
CA GLU A 9 24.02 -23.08 -16.13
C GLU A 9 23.28 -23.03 -17.48
N LYS A 10 22.41 -24.00 -17.76
CA LYS A 10 21.59 -24.04 -18.98
C LYS A 10 20.48 -22.99 -19.01
N ASP A 11 20.08 -22.46 -17.85
CA ASP A 11 19.03 -21.45 -17.73
C ASP A 11 19.63 -20.03 -17.72
N ILE A 12 20.97 -19.89 -17.60
CA ILE A 12 21.68 -18.60 -17.67
C ILE A 12 21.95 -18.28 -19.15
N VAL A 13 20.90 -17.97 -19.88
CA VAL A 13 20.94 -17.67 -21.30
C VAL A 13 20.12 -16.42 -21.64
N LYS A 14 20.51 -15.75 -22.73
CA LYS A 14 19.88 -14.49 -23.18
C LYS A 14 18.34 -14.59 -23.36
N THR A 15 17.84 -15.77 -23.64
CA THR A 15 16.41 -16.03 -23.91
C THR A 15 15.61 -16.37 -22.66
N ASN A 16 16.25 -16.51 -21.49
CA ASN A 16 15.53 -16.72 -20.25
C ASN A 16 14.80 -15.43 -19.85
N PRO A 17 13.46 -15.46 -19.71
CA PRO A 17 12.67 -14.27 -19.43
C PRO A 17 12.89 -13.66 -18.05
N ILE A 18 13.58 -14.35 -17.14
CA ILE A 18 13.92 -13.80 -15.82
C ILE A 18 14.96 -12.68 -15.92
N PHE A 19 15.84 -12.72 -16.93
CA PHE A 19 16.93 -11.76 -17.08
C PHE A 19 16.56 -10.61 -18.03
N SER A 20 16.65 -9.38 -17.51
CA SER A 20 16.63 -8.14 -18.31
C SER A 20 17.95 -7.39 -18.14
N ARG A 21 18.14 -6.32 -18.91
CA ARG A 21 19.27 -5.42 -18.73
C ARG A 21 19.23 -4.77 -17.35
N THR A 22 18.07 -4.23 -16.97
CA THR A 22 17.83 -3.58 -15.67
C THR A 22 18.08 -4.56 -14.52
N ARG A 23 17.45 -5.76 -14.55
CA ARG A 23 17.67 -6.76 -13.51
C ARG A 23 19.12 -7.19 -13.41
N THR A 24 19.76 -7.52 -14.52
CA THR A 24 21.15 -7.98 -14.51
C THR A 24 22.10 -6.91 -13.96
N THR A 25 21.85 -5.63 -14.25
CA THR A 25 22.62 -4.52 -13.71
C THR A 25 22.44 -4.41 -12.20
N ILE A 26 21.21 -4.44 -11.71
CA ILE A 26 20.90 -4.33 -10.28
C ILE A 26 21.42 -5.55 -9.51
N GLU A 27 21.08 -6.75 -9.96
CA GLU A 27 21.45 -8.00 -9.27
C GLU A 27 22.98 -8.16 -9.17
N SER A 28 23.73 -7.78 -10.22
CA SER A 28 25.19 -7.87 -10.22
C SER A 28 25.84 -7.03 -9.12
N ALA A 29 25.25 -5.91 -8.74
CA ALA A 29 25.76 -5.05 -7.66
C ALA A 29 25.82 -5.77 -6.31
N PHE A 30 24.89 -6.69 -6.04
CA PHE A 30 24.83 -7.44 -4.77
C PHE A 30 26.02 -8.39 -4.55
N TYR A 31 26.77 -8.70 -5.60
CA TYR A 31 27.92 -9.60 -5.54
C TYR A 31 29.26 -8.87 -5.51
N ALA A 32 29.24 -7.53 -5.40
CA ALA A 32 30.43 -6.71 -5.33
C ALA A 32 31.09 -6.77 -3.94
N ASN A 33 32.40 -6.47 -3.87
CA ASN A 33 33.18 -6.58 -2.63
C ASN A 33 32.85 -5.51 -1.57
N ASN A 34 32.14 -4.45 -1.94
CA ASN A 34 31.69 -3.39 -1.03
C ASN A 34 30.31 -3.70 -0.39
N MET A 35 29.82 -4.93 -0.52
CA MET A 35 28.55 -5.38 0.06
C MET A 35 28.78 -6.19 1.34
N THR A 36 28.18 -5.76 2.45
CA THR A 36 28.20 -6.48 3.73
C THR A 36 26.80 -7.00 4.06
N HIS A 37 26.65 -8.32 4.18
CA HIS A 37 25.34 -8.92 4.47
C HIS A 37 24.99 -8.86 5.95
N ILE A 38 23.80 -8.32 6.26
CA ILE A 38 23.23 -8.23 7.61
C ILE A 38 22.04 -9.21 7.70
N ALA A 39 22.25 -10.29 8.43
CA ALA A 39 21.30 -11.41 8.49
C ALA A 39 20.25 -11.27 9.61
N ASP A 40 20.52 -10.47 10.65
CA ASP A 40 19.67 -10.40 11.85
C ASP A 40 19.36 -8.96 12.29
N THR A 41 18.21 -8.79 12.91
CA THR A 41 17.71 -7.50 13.37
C THR A 41 18.50 -6.92 14.54
N ALA A 42 19.16 -7.76 15.37
CA ALA A 42 19.99 -7.26 16.47
C ALA A 42 21.25 -6.58 15.97
N THR A 43 21.88 -7.12 14.91
CA THR A 43 23.02 -6.49 14.25
C THR A 43 22.60 -5.20 13.55
N ALA A 44 21.49 -5.23 12.79
CA ALA A 44 20.95 -4.02 12.15
C ALA A 44 20.61 -2.93 13.19
N TYR A 45 20.06 -3.30 14.36
CA TYR A 45 19.75 -2.37 15.43
C TYR A 45 21.01 -1.69 15.98
N ARG A 46 22.08 -2.47 16.26
CA ARG A 46 23.34 -1.90 16.76
C ARG A 46 23.95 -0.92 15.76
N LEU A 47 24.02 -1.30 14.48
CA LEU A 47 24.49 -0.39 13.43
C LEU A 47 23.65 0.90 13.37
N ALA A 48 22.34 0.77 13.43
CA ALA A 48 21.43 1.92 13.41
C ALA A 48 21.57 2.80 14.65
N ALA A 49 21.71 2.21 15.85
CA ALA A 49 21.86 2.95 17.09
C ALA A 49 23.19 3.68 17.20
N ASP A 50 24.27 3.11 16.63
CA ASP A 50 25.61 3.68 16.63
C ASP A 50 25.81 4.74 15.53
N ASN A 51 24.88 4.84 14.55
CA ASN A 51 24.98 5.83 13.47
C ASN A 51 24.91 7.27 14.05
N PRO A 52 25.83 8.16 13.68
CA PRO A 52 25.87 9.53 14.21
C PRO A 52 24.64 10.38 13.88
N ASN A 53 23.86 9.99 12.87
CA ASN A 53 22.63 10.68 12.48
C ASN A 53 21.38 10.14 13.19
N THR A 54 21.52 9.14 14.07
CA THR A 54 20.40 8.53 14.80
C THR A 54 20.28 9.15 16.20
N ILE A 55 19.06 9.45 16.61
CA ILE A 55 18.73 9.70 18.02
C ILE A 55 18.21 8.41 18.62
N VAL A 56 18.93 7.90 19.62
CA VAL A 56 18.42 6.83 20.50
C VAL A 56 17.57 7.50 21.59
N THR A 57 16.27 7.25 21.58
CA THR A 57 15.34 7.80 22.59
C THR A 57 15.48 7.06 23.94
N ASP A 58 14.77 7.53 24.98
CA ASP A 58 14.66 6.79 26.25
C ASP A 58 13.40 5.89 26.30
N LEU A 59 12.68 5.77 25.19
CA LEU A 59 11.46 4.99 25.07
C LEU A 59 11.79 3.52 24.72
N PRO A 60 11.43 2.54 25.57
CA PRO A 60 11.71 1.13 25.32
C PRO A 60 10.82 0.57 24.21
N ILE A 61 11.37 -0.35 23.42
CA ILE A 61 10.61 -1.16 22.46
C ILE A 61 10.04 -2.38 23.19
N LYS A 62 8.78 -2.73 22.92
CA LYS A 62 8.17 -3.98 23.39
C LYS A 62 8.38 -5.13 22.41
N HIS A 63 8.31 -6.36 22.93
CA HIS A 63 8.48 -7.59 22.16
C HIS A 63 9.86 -7.69 21.46
N THR A 64 10.89 -7.23 22.17
CA THR A 64 12.26 -7.24 21.62
C THR A 64 12.74 -8.66 21.30
N GLU A 65 12.39 -9.65 22.11
CA GLU A 65 12.75 -11.06 21.88
C GLU A 65 12.15 -11.59 20.57
N GLU A 66 10.84 -11.39 20.38
CA GLU A 66 10.12 -11.84 19.20
C GLU A 66 10.55 -11.09 17.93
N LEU A 67 11.06 -9.85 18.07
CA LEU A 67 11.60 -9.03 16.99
C LEU A 67 13.09 -9.32 16.73
N GLY A 68 13.72 -10.17 17.55
CA GLY A 68 15.16 -10.45 17.48
C GLY A 68 16.02 -9.23 17.83
N LEU A 69 15.51 -8.28 18.63
CA LEU A 69 16.22 -7.07 19.05
C LEU A 69 16.90 -7.28 20.40
N PRO A 70 17.93 -6.46 20.76
CA PRO A 70 18.48 -6.44 22.10
C PRO A 70 17.39 -6.17 23.15
N ALA A 71 17.46 -6.82 24.31
CA ALA A 71 16.44 -6.74 25.37
C ALA A 71 16.23 -5.30 25.91
N ASP A 72 17.24 -4.45 25.80
CA ASP A 72 17.23 -3.05 26.23
C ASP A 72 17.02 -2.06 25.06
N ALA A 73 16.63 -2.56 23.89
CA ALA A 73 16.43 -1.74 22.70
C ALA A 73 15.45 -0.58 22.94
N LYS A 74 15.83 0.59 22.41
CA LYS A 74 15.06 1.83 22.46
C LYS A 74 14.60 2.22 21.07
N MET A 75 13.51 2.98 20.99
CA MET A 75 13.07 3.56 19.71
C MET A 75 14.15 4.44 19.12
N LEU A 76 14.38 4.26 17.83
CA LEU A 76 15.37 5.03 17.08
C LEU A 76 14.67 6.07 16.19
N VAL A 77 15.25 7.27 16.15
CA VAL A 77 14.77 8.35 15.27
C VAL A 77 15.85 8.65 14.25
N ASP A 78 15.50 8.47 12.97
CA ASP A 78 16.31 8.96 11.86
C ASP A 78 16.22 10.49 11.80
N ASN A 79 17.32 11.15 12.14
CA ASN A 79 17.38 12.61 12.24
C ASN A 79 18.53 13.20 11.42
N HIS A 80 18.44 13.10 10.11
CA HIS A 80 19.34 13.83 9.19
C HIS A 80 18.98 15.32 9.05
N GLY A 81 18.05 15.83 9.86
CA GLY A 81 17.59 17.22 9.83
C GLY A 81 16.66 17.57 8.66
N GLN A 82 16.52 16.72 7.69
CA GLN A 82 15.59 16.90 6.55
C GLN A 82 14.25 16.22 6.83
N ILE A 83 13.21 16.78 6.22
CA ILE A 83 11.91 16.14 6.13
C ILE A 83 11.79 15.53 4.74
N VAL A 84 11.70 14.22 4.70
CA VAL A 84 11.65 13.44 3.46
C VAL A 84 10.26 12.85 3.23
N GLY A 85 9.91 12.65 1.98
CA GLY A 85 8.65 12.07 1.56
C GLY A 85 8.78 11.45 0.17
N ARG A 86 7.73 10.77 -0.26
CA ARG A 86 7.64 10.22 -1.59
C ARG A 86 7.51 11.33 -2.63
N THR A 87 8.20 11.17 -3.76
CA THR A 87 8.03 12.02 -4.94
C THR A 87 7.58 11.17 -6.12
N ALA A 88 6.31 11.25 -6.48
CA ALA A 88 5.74 10.47 -7.59
C ALA A 88 6.49 10.73 -8.92
N ALA A 89 6.94 11.97 -9.14
CA ALA A 89 7.71 12.36 -10.32
C ALA A 89 9.08 11.65 -10.45
N ALA A 90 9.60 11.03 -9.40
CA ALA A 90 10.87 10.28 -9.45
C ALA A 90 10.71 8.89 -10.09
N ARG A 91 9.48 8.33 -10.14
CA ARG A 91 9.24 6.96 -10.58
C ARG A 91 9.28 6.82 -12.10
N ARG A 92 9.96 5.76 -12.55
CA ARG A 92 10.05 5.32 -13.96
C ARG A 92 9.77 3.81 -14.00
N LEU A 93 8.67 3.45 -14.63
CA LEU A 93 8.28 2.05 -14.82
C LEU A 93 8.81 1.57 -16.16
N ILE A 94 9.74 0.63 -16.15
CA ILE A 94 10.28 0.03 -17.38
C ILE A 94 9.15 -0.69 -18.13
N GLY A 95 9.06 -0.42 -19.43
CA GLY A 95 7.97 -0.91 -20.27
C GLY A 95 6.82 0.09 -20.44
N SER A 96 6.75 1.17 -19.65
CA SER A 96 5.78 2.24 -19.90
C SER A 96 6.13 3.02 -21.16
N PRO A 97 5.13 3.42 -21.98
CA PRO A 97 5.36 4.11 -23.26
C PRO A 97 6.10 5.44 -23.16
N ASP A 98 6.03 6.11 -21.99
CA ASP A 98 6.66 7.39 -21.68
C ASP A 98 8.09 7.24 -21.11
N VAL A 99 8.57 6.00 -20.93
CA VAL A 99 9.88 5.71 -20.35
C VAL A 99 10.83 5.18 -21.43
N ASP A 100 11.89 5.94 -21.71
CA ASP A 100 13.02 5.50 -22.52
C ASP A 100 13.87 4.52 -21.69
N ALA A 101 13.60 3.22 -21.84
CA ALA A 101 14.29 2.17 -21.11
C ALA A 101 15.80 2.15 -21.39
N GLU A 102 16.27 2.48 -22.59
CA GLU A 102 17.68 2.47 -22.94
C GLU A 102 18.43 3.63 -22.24
N LYS A 103 17.83 4.82 -22.18
CA LYS A 103 18.35 5.96 -21.43
C LYS A 103 18.40 5.62 -19.92
N ILE A 104 17.33 5.06 -19.37
CA ILE A 104 17.27 4.69 -17.95
C ILE A 104 18.31 3.61 -17.61
N ASP A 105 18.47 2.58 -18.44
CA ASP A 105 19.51 1.56 -18.25
C ASP A 105 20.93 2.16 -18.27
N GLY A 106 21.18 3.19 -19.11
CA GLY A 106 22.43 3.93 -19.12
C GLY A 106 22.70 4.64 -17.79
N VAL A 107 21.72 5.41 -17.32
CA VAL A 107 21.80 6.14 -16.03
C VAL A 107 21.98 5.17 -14.86
N LEU A 108 21.26 4.06 -14.86
CA LEU A 108 21.35 3.04 -13.81
C LEU A 108 22.73 2.39 -13.74
N ARG A 109 23.34 2.05 -14.89
CA ARG A 109 24.70 1.50 -14.92
C ARG A 109 25.74 2.48 -14.38
N GLU A 110 25.62 3.77 -14.74
CA GLU A 110 26.49 4.82 -14.21
C GLU A 110 26.31 4.96 -12.70
N ALA A 111 25.07 5.02 -12.20
CA ALA A 111 24.78 5.14 -10.78
C ALA A 111 25.34 3.96 -9.96
N ILE A 112 25.17 2.72 -10.43
CA ILE A 112 25.72 1.53 -9.76
C ILE A 112 27.25 1.52 -9.83
N TYR A 113 27.84 1.98 -10.94
CA TYR A 113 29.30 2.11 -11.03
C TYR A 113 29.82 3.14 -10.04
N GLU A 114 29.20 4.31 -9.93
CA GLU A 114 29.58 5.34 -8.96
C GLU A 114 29.39 4.85 -7.51
N GLY A 115 28.38 4.03 -7.26
CA GLY A 115 28.12 3.42 -5.96
C GLY A 115 29.26 2.54 -5.41
N HIS A 116 30.25 2.12 -6.25
CA HIS A 116 31.42 1.39 -5.77
C HIS A 116 32.33 2.24 -4.83
N GLU A 117 32.16 3.56 -4.81
CA GLU A 117 32.87 4.46 -3.91
C GLU A 117 32.34 4.43 -2.47
N HIS A 118 31.22 3.76 -2.24
CA HIS A 118 30.57 3.59 -0.92
C HIS A 118 30.50 2.12 -0.53
N ASP A 119 30.46 1.87 0.77
CA ASP A 119 30.09 0.57 1.31
C ASP A 119 28.57 0.45 1.41
N PHE A 120 28.08 -0.77 1.27
CA PHE A 120 26.64 -1.07 1.33
C PHE A 120 26.36 -2.20 2.31
N TYR A 121 25.21 -2.15 2.92
CA TYR A 121 24.61 -3.27 3.64
C TYR A 121 23.59 -3.97 2.76
N THR A 122 23.59 -5.31 2.79
CA THR A 122 22.53 -6.12 2.16
C THR A 122 21.77 -6.88 3.21
N THR A 123 20.48 -7.15 2.94
CA THR A 123 19.65 -8.02 3.77
C THR A 123 18.58 -8.70 2.95
N ASP A 124 18.07 -9.83 3.48
CA ASP A 124 17.02 -10.63 2.88
C ASP A 124 15.75 -10.60 3.72
N VAL A 125 14.60 -10.48 3.07
CA VAL A 125 13.28 -10.55 3.70
C VAL A 125 12.32 -11.41 2.89
N ILE A 126 11.28 -11.88 3.54
CA ILE A 126 10.14 -12.56 2.90
C ILE A 126 8.98 -11.56 2.85
N VAL A 127 8.34 -11.47 1.69
CA VAL A 127 7.12 -10.69 1.44
C VAL A 127 6.00 -11.68 1.16
N GLY A 128 4.90 -11.55 1.89
CA GLY A 128 3.87 -12.57 1.96
C GLY A 128 4.09 -13.48 3.17
N LEU A 129 3.04 -13.66 3.98
CA LEU A 129 3.16 -14.26 5.30
C LEU A 129 2.53 -15.65 5.41
N ASP A 130 2.13 -16.21 4.26
CA ASP A 130 1.58 -17.57 4.17
C ASP A 130 2.10 -18.29 2.93
N GLU A 131 2.19 -19.62 3.03
CA GLU A 131 2.73 -20.50 1.99
C GLU A 131 1.96 -20.44 0.66
N ASP A 132 0.74 -19.89 0.66
CA ASP A 132 -0.02 -19.64 -0.56
C ASP A 132 0.62 -18.53 -1.42
N PHE A 133 1.17 -17.48 -0.77
CA PHE A 133 1.93 -16.44 -1.45
C PHE A 133 3.13 -15.98 -0.62
N MET A 134 4.32 -16.29 -1.08
CA MET A 134 5.60 -15.81 -0.55
C MET A 134 6.56 -15.48 -1.69
N VAL A 135 7.25 -14.36 -1.60
CA VAL A 135 8.38 -13.99 -2.48
C VAL A 135 9.56 -13.55 -1.63
N LYS A 136 10.78 -13.82 -2.08
CA LYS A 136 11.98 -13.38 -1.40
C LYS A 136 12.46 -12.06 -1.99
N ALA A 137 12.85 -11.12 -1.13
CA ALA A 137 13.37 -9.82 -1.55
C ALA A 137 14.73 -9.55 -0.92
N HIS A 138 15.63 -8.98 -1.72
CA HIS A 138 16.97 -8.56 -1.35
C HIS A 138 17.03 -7.04 -1.40
N LEU A 139 17.54 -6.42 -0.34
CA LEU A 139 17.85 -4.98 -0.31
C LEU A 139 19.36 -4.80 -0.28
N ALA A 140 19.89 -3.91 -1.12
CA ALA A 140 21.21 -3.29 -0.95
C ALA A 140 21.00 -1.79 -0.66
N LEU A 141 21.58 -1.30 0.43
CA LEU A 141 21.42 0.07 0.91
C LEU A 141 22.78 0.64 1.29
N ALA A 142 23.13 1.81 0.76
CA ALA A 142 24.38 2.49 1.10
C ALA A 142 24.52 2.71 2.61
N GLU A 143 25.74 2.54 3.14
CA GLU A 143 26.11 2.82 4.52
C GLU A 143 25.71 4.27 4.89
N GLY A 144 25.36 4.50 6.17
CA GLY A 144 24.88 5.80 6.65
C GLY A 144 23.36 5.90 6.79
N PHE A 145 22.63 4.89 6.34
CA PHE A 145 21.14 4.83 6.39
C PHE A 145 20.62 3.60 7.15
N GLU A 146 21.32 3.17 8.19
CA GLU A 146 21.07 1.91 8.92
C GLU A 146 19.70 1.88 9.60
N VAL A 147 19.12 3.05 9.95
CA VAL A 147 17.73 3.11 10.44
C VAL A 147 16.75 2.64 9.35
N ASN A 148 17.02 2.93 8.08
CA ASN A 148 16.21 2.43 6.97
C ASN A 148 16.42 0.93 6.73
N LEU A 149 17.63 0.42 6.92
CA LEU A 149 17.93 -1.02 6.87
C LEU A 149 17.13 -1.76 7.95
N LEU A 150 17.22 -1.33 9.20
CA LEU A 150 16.47 -1.89 10.32
C LEU A 150 14.96 -1.78 10.09
N SER A 151 14.48 -0.63 9.60
CA SER A 151 13.07 -0.42 9.25
C SER A 151 12.60 -1.42 8.20
N TYR A 152 13.43 -1.73 7.21
CA TYR A 152 13.11 -2.69 6.16
C TYR A 152 12.97 -4.11 6.72
N MET A 153 13.92 -4.53 7.56
CA MET A 153 13.91 -5.85 8.21
C MET A 153 12.73 -6.03 9.18
N LEU A 154 12.29 -4.94 9.84
CA LEU A 154 11.16 -4.96 10.78
C LEU A 154 9.79 -4.77 10.08
N ASN A 155 9.77 -4.09 8.95
CA ASN A 155 8.54 -3.89 8.18
C ASN A 155 8.12 -5.15 7.44
N PHE A 156 9.09 -5.83 6.81
CA PHE A 156 8.89 -7.13 6.17
C PHE A 156 9.28 -8.26 7.12
N GLN A 157 9.09 -9.48 6.69
CA GLN A 157 9.48 -10.62 7.50
C GLN A 157 10.96 -10.96 7.25
N THR A 158 11.82 -10.72 8.24
CA THR A 158 13.23 -11.11 8.18
C THR A 158 13.36 -12.60 7.86
N ALA A 159 14.28 -12.95 6.98
CA ALA A 159 14.48 -14.31 6.47
C ALA A 159 15.20 -15.21 7.50
N THR A 160 14.58 -15.44 8.65
CA THR A 160 15.07 -16.37 9.68
C THR A 160 14.98 -17.82 9.20
N GLU A 161 15.68 -18.75 9.86
CA GLU A 161 15.69 -20.17 9.51
C GLU A 161 14.27 -20.76 9.39
N ASN A 162 13.39 -20.45 10.33
CA ASN A 162 12.00 -20.89 10.31
C ASN A 162 11.23 -20.36 9.10
N TRP A 163 11.41 -19.07 8.78
CA TRP A 163 10.75 -18.46 7.64
C TRP A 163 11.32 -18.93 6.31
N LEU A 164 12.62 -19.17 6.23
CA LEU A 164 13.24 -19.79 5.04
C LEU A 164 12.74 -21.22 4.81
N LYS A 165 12.44 -21.97 5.87
CA LYS A 165 11.80 -23.29 5.75
C LYS A 165 10.37 -23.17 5.19
N ARG A 166 9.53 -22.31 5.77
CA ARG A 166 8.19 -22.04 5.24
C ARG A 166 8.24 -21.59 3.77
N TYR A 167 9.15 -20.68 3.45
CA TYR A 167 9.38 -20.24 2.07
C TYR A 167 9.79 -21.38 1.14
N ALA A 168 10.62 -22.31 1.61
CA ALA A 168 11.02 -23.49 0.83
C ALA A 168 9.84 -24.44 0.53
N ASP A 169 8.87 -24.51 1.44
CA ASP A 169 7.67 -25.35 1.33
C ASP A 169 6.50 -24.61 0.63
N SER A 170 6.62 -23.31 0.36
CA SER A 170 5.57 -22.50 -0.23
C SER A 170 5.37 -22.76 -1.73
N ARG A 171 4.23 -22.29 -2.26
CA ARG A 171 3.86 -22.40 -3.68
C ARG A 171 4.97 -21.83 -4.57
N ALA A 172 5.39 -22.61 -5.57
CA ALA A 172 6.46 -22.22 -6.49
C ALA A 172 5.93 -21.34 -7.63
N TYR A 173 6.68 -20.30 -7.94
CA TYR A 173 6.47 -19.43 -9.10
C TYR A 173 7.69 -19.53 -10.04
N ASP A 174 7.45 -19.39 -11.33
CA ASP A 174 8.53 -19.30 -12.32
C ASP A 174 9.03 -17.85 -12.42
N GLU A 175 9.56 -17.36 -11.31
CA GLU A 175 9.96 -15.97 -11.10
C GLU A 175 11.32 -15.91 -10.39
N GLY A 176 12.14 -14.90 -10.71
CA GLY A 176 13.33 -14.60 -9.92
C GLY A 176 12.98 -13.82 -8.64
N ASP A 177 13.83 -13.92 -7.62
CA ASP A 177 13.72 -13.11 -6.41
C ASP A 177 13.66 -11.62 -6.73
N ILE A 178 13.09 -10.83 -5.81
CA ILE A 178 13.08 -9.36 -5.90
C ILE A 178 14.45 -8.81 -5.50
N TYR A 179 15.00 -7.88 -6.29
CA TYR A 179 16.22 -7.14 -5.98
C TYR A 179 15.94 -5.63 -5.94
N LEU A 180 16.25 -5.00 -4.82
CA LEU A 180 16.11 -3.55 -4.60
C LEU A 180 17.46 -2.94 -4.23
N TYR A 181 18.02 -2.12 -5.11
CA TYR A 181 19.24 -1.34 -4.88
C TYR A 181 18.86 0.08 -4.45
N CYS A 182 19.46 0.61 -3.37
CA CYS A 182 19.19 1.95 -2.88
C CYS A 182 20.49 2.69 -2.56
N ASP A 183 20.70 3.79 -3.28
CA ASP A 183 21.79 4.74 -3.02
C ASP A 183 21.24 6.15 -2.80
N PRO A 184 21.04 6.57 -1.54
CA PRO A 184 20.58 7.92 -1.23
C PRO A 184 21.60 9.03 -1.51
N TYR A 185 22.88 8.72 -1.69
CA TYR A 185 23.94 9.70 -2.00
C TYR A 185 23.94 10.09 -3.48
N TRP A 186 23.40 9.25 -4.35
CA TRP A 186 23.35 9.52 -5.78
C TRP A 186 22.64 10.84 -6.09
N SER A 187 23.18 11.60 -7.04
CA SER A 187 22.56 12.83 -7.53
C SER A 187 22.83 13.00 -9.02
N ASN A 188 21.83 13.50 -9.75
CA ASN A 188 21.96 13.77 -11.18
C ASN A 188 21.10 14.99 -11.53
N PRO A 189 21.65 16.01 -12.24
CA PRO A 189 20.91 17.21 -12.63
C PRO A 189 19.65 16.96 -13.46
N ASP A 190 19.64 15.90 -14.27
CA ASP A 190 18.46 15.50 -15.06
C ASP A 190 17.33 14.91 -14.19
N TYR A 191 17.64 14.52 -12.96
CA TYR A 191 16.72 13.90 -12.00
C TYR A 191 16.76 14.61 -10.63
N PRO A 192 16.36 15.89 -10.56
CA PRO A 192 16.49 16.72 -9.35
C PRO A 192 15.63 16.24 -8.17
N HIS A 193 14.71 15.31 -8.42
CA HIS A 193 13.85 14.70 -7.40
C HIS A 193 14.26 13.27 -7.03
N GLY A 194 15.47 12.85 -7.45
CA GLY A 194 15.86 11.44 -7.40
C GLY A 194 15.26 10.62 -8.54
N LEU A 195 15.61 9.35 -8.59
CA LEU A 195 15.14 8.41 -9.61
C LEU A 195 14.76 7.09 -8.96
N VAL A 196 13.53 6.62 -9.21
CA VAL A 196 13.05 5.30 -8.80
C VAL A 196 12.76 4.50 -10.07
N VAL A 197 13.61 3.54 -10.37
CA VAL A 197 13.47 2.63 -11.52
C VAL A 197 12.74 1.37 -11.05
N ILE A 198 11.68 0.98 -11.75
CA ILE A 198 10.91 -0.24 -11.46
C ILE A 198 10.86 -1.09 -12.73
N ASP A 199 11.46 -2.27 -12.69
CA ASP A 199 11.29 -3.32 -13.71
C ASP A 199 10.43 -4.44 -13.11
N ALA A 200 9.11 -4.24 -13.18
CA ALA A 200 8.15 -5.12 -12.52
C ALA A 200 8.07 -6.51 -13.15
N GLN A 201 8.38 -6.64 -14.45
CA GLN A 201 8.37 -7.95 -15.12
C GLN A 201 9.56 -8.83 -14.73
N HIS A 202 10.64 -8.22 -14.24
CA HIS A 202 11.86 -8.93 -13.90
C HIS A 202 12.23 -8.78 -12.41
N ASN A 203 11.30 -8.31 -11.58
CA ASN A 203 11.44 -8.22 -10.12
C ASN A 203 12.68 -7.44 -9.66
N ALA A 204 12.96 -6.30 -10.29
CA ALA A 204 14.11 -5.47 -9.96
C ALA A 204 13.71 -3.99 -9.83
N ALA A 205 14.29 -3.30 -8.85
CA ALA A 205 14.11 -1.87 -8.69
C ALA A 205 15.38 -1.20 -8.15
N ALA A 206 15.53 0.10 -8.45
CA ALA A 206 16.55 0.96 -7.87
C ALA A 206 15.92 2.26 -7.35
N VAL A 207 16.36 2.71 -6.17
CA VAL A 207 15.95 3.96 -5.53
C VAL A 207 17.20 4.82 -5.37
N LEU A 208 17.33 5.85 -6.19
CA LEU A 208 18.53 6.68 -6.31
C LEU A 208 18.25 8.11 -5.86
N GLY A 209 19.11 8.67 -5.00
CA GLY A 209 18.98 10.04 -4.49
C GLY A 209 17.82 10.26 -3.53
N LEU A 210 17.24 9.20 -2.98
CA LEU A 210 16.10 9.26 -2.06
C LEU A 210 16.38 8.41 -0.82
N ARG A 211 16.08 8.96 0.37
CA ARG A 211 16.27 8.28 1.66
C ARG A 211 14.94 8.05 2.43
N TYR A 212 13.81 8.34 1.81
CA TYR A 212 12.51 8.08 2.43
C TYR A 212 12.20 6.58 2.45
N PHE A 213 12.14 5.98 3.64
CA PHE A 213 11.86 4.54 3.81
C PHE A 213 10.60 4.08 3.05
N GLY A 214 9.58 4.94 2.96
CA GLY A 214 8.37 4.61 2.21
C GLY A 214 8.59 4.25 0.74
N GLU A 215 9.68 4.74 0.10
CA GLU A 215 10.02 4.31 -1.28
C GLU A 215 10.60 2.90 -1.30
N LEU A 216 11.43 2.52 -0.33
CA LEU A 216 11.95 1.14 -0.23
C LEU A 216 10.81 0.15 -0.01
N LYS A 217 9.92 0.46 0.95
CA LYS A 217 8.72 -0.33 1.24
C LYS A 217 7.85 -0.48 -0.01
N LYS A 218 7.48 0.64 -0.64
CA LYS A 218 6.53 0.61 -1.76
C LYS A 218 7.13 0.07 -3.05
N SER A 219 8.43 0.22 -3.30
CA SER A 219 9.09 -0.44 -4.44
C SER A 219 9.07 -1.96 -4.29
N THR A 220 9.37 -2.48 -3.10
CA THR A 220 9.28 -3.92 -2.81
C THR A 220 7.85 -4.45 -2.97
N LEU A 221 6.85 -3.75 -2.39
CA LEU A 221 5.44 -4.13 -2.53
C LEU A 221 4.95 -4.06 -3.98
N THR A 222 5.37 -3.04 -4.75
CA THR A 222 5.06 -2.93 -6.19
C THR A 222 5.48 -4.18 -6.95
N LEU A 223 6.70 -4.68 -6.70
CA LEU A 223 7.22 -5.89 -7.34
C LEU A 223 6.50 -7.16 -6.84
N ALA A 224 6.22 -7.25 -5.55
CA ALA A 224 5.46 -8.36 -4.98
C ALA A 224 4.02 -8.41 -5.52
N TRP A 225 3.35 -7.28 -5.61
CA TRP A 225 2.00 -7.18 -6.19
C TRP A 225 1.99 -7.54 -7.69
N ALA A 226 3.00 -7.10 -8.47
CA ALA A 226 3.12 -7.48 -9.86
C ALA A 226 3.33 -9.00 -10.04
N THR A 227 4.15 -9.62 -9.17
CA THR A 227 4.30 -11.08 -9.13
C THR A 227 2.97 -11.76 -8.77
N ALA A 228 2.28 -11.29 -7.73
CA ALA A 228 0.98 -11.83 -7.32
C ALA A 228 -0.06 -11.77 -8.45
N HIS A 229 -0.18 -10.63 -9.11
CA HIS A 229 -1.08 -10.44 -10.25
C HIS A 229 -0.84 -11.46 -11.36
N ARG A 230 0.44 -11.69 -11.76
CA ARG A 230 0.80 -12.69 -12.79
C ARG A 230 0.45 -14.13 -12.40
N HIS A 231 0.32 -14.41 -11.11
CA HIS A 231 0.10 -15.75 -10.56
C HIS A 231 -1.31 -15.98 -9.99
N GLY A 232 -2.29 -15.21 -10.43
CA GLY A 232 -3.70 -15.47 -10.12
C GLY A 232 -4.20 -14.83 -8.84
N PHE A 233 -3.52 -13.79 -8.34
CA PHE A 233 -4.00 -12.99 -7.22
C PHE A 233 -4.43 -11.61 -7.67
N THR A 234 -5.39 -11.02 -6.96
CA THR A 234 -5.70 -9.59 -7.04
C THR A 234 -4.82 -8.84 -6.04
N ALA A 235 -4.04 -7.88 -6.53
CA ALA A 235 -3.18 -7.05 -5.72
C ALA A 235 -3.99 -5.98 -4.97
N CYS A 236 -3.75 -5.81 -3.67
CA CYS A 236 -4.59 -5.00 -2.81
C CYS A 236 -3.79 -3.99 -1.98
N HIS A 237 -3.90 -2.71 -2.33
CA HIS A 237 -3.51 -1.58 -1.48
C HIS A 237 -4.72 -1.19 -0.64
N GLY A 238 -4.99 -1.93 0.41
CA GLY A 238 -6.23 -1.88 1.15
C GLY A 238 -6.08 -2.34 2.60
N GLY A 239 -7.21 -2.45 3.28
CA GLY A 239 -7.31 -3.08 4.59
C GLY A 239 -8.36 -4.17 4.54
N GLU A 240 -8.19 -5.23 5.34
CA GLU A 240 -9.12 -6.34 5.41
C GLU A 240 -9.37 -6.78 6.84
N LYS A 241 -10.63 -7.08 7.16
CA LYS A 241 -11.05 -7.70 8.42
C LYS A 241 -12.18 -8.68 8.21
N THR A 242 -12.28 -9.63 9.14
CA THR A 242 -13.34 -10.64 9.18
C THR A 242 -14.15 -10.51 10.46
N PHE A 243 -15.47 -10.48 10.31
CA PHE A 243 -16.43 -10.61 11.41
C PHE A 243 -16.77 -12.09 11.56
N HIS A 244 -16.52 -12.66 12.74
CA HIS A 244 -16.85 -14.05 13.04
C HIS A 244 -18.20 -14.16 13.71
N PHE A 245 -18.99 -15.12 13.27
CA PHE A 245 -20.32 -15.40 13.78
C PHE A 245 -20.44 -16.86 14.22
N SER A 246 -21.17 -17.11 15.30
CA SER A 246 -21.43 -18.47 15.80
C SER A 246 -22.65 -19.15 15.15
N ASP A 247 -23.49 -18.39 14.44
CA ASP A 247 -24.80 -18.79 13.93
C ASP A 247 -24.94 -18.67 12.40
N ARG A 248 -23.89 -18.19 11.73
CA ARG A 248 -23.84 -18.01 10.27
C ARG A 248 -22.38 -17.97 9.79
N ASP A 249 -22.19 -17.89 8.48
CA ASP A 249 -20.88 -17.75 7.85
C ASP A 249 -20.24 -16.40 8.21
N ASP A 250 -18.92 -16.42 8.35
CA ASP A 250 -18.09 -15.25 8.58
C ASP A 250 -18.24 -14.23 7.44
N GLN A 251 -17.97 -12.96 7.75
CA GLN A 251 -18.05 -11.88 6.78
C GLN A 251 -16.70 -11.17 6.68
N THR A 252 -16.01 -11.38 5.55
CA THR A 252 -14.70 -10.79 5.25
C THR A 252 -14.86 -9.56 4.37
N PHE A 253 -14.41 -8.41 4.86
CA PHE A 253 -14.57 -7.09 4.24
C PHE A 253 -13.24 -6.47 3.90
N ALA A 254 -13.06 -6.06 2.64
CA ALA A 254 -11.88 -5.33 2.19
C ALA A 254 -12.20 -3.86 1.91
N PHE A 255 -11.32 -2.96 2.35
CA PHE A 255 -11.47 -1.50 2.34
C PHE A 255 -10.36 -0.88 1.50
N TYR A 256 -10.72 -0.08 0.50
CA TYR A 256 -9.78 0.57 -0.39
C TYR A 256 -9.94 2.09 -0.32
N GLY A 257 -8.83 2.79 -0.12
CA GLY A 257 -8.82 4.25 -0.03
C GLY A 257 -7.43 4.77 0.28
N LEU A 258 -7.12 5.98 -0.14
CA LEU A 258 -5.81 6.60 0.12
C LEU A 258 -5.58 6.87 1.61
N SER A 259 -4.32 7.11 1.97
CA SER A 259 -3.96 7.51 3.33
C SER A 259 -4.80 8.71 3.80
N GLY A 260 -5.42 8.58 4.98
CA GLY A 260 -6.32 9.61 5.54
C GLY A 260 -7.75 9.57 4.99
N SER A 261 -8.13 8.54 4.23
CA SER A 261 -9.53 8.32 3.82
C SER A 261 -10.40 7.68 4.91
N GLY A 262 -9.79 7.12 5.97
CA GLY A 262 -10.49 6.36 7.01
C GLY A 262 -10.26 4.84 6.93
N LYS A 263 -9.43 4.35 6.00
CA LYS A 263 -9.12 2.92 5.78
C LYS A 263 -8.75 2.20 7.09
N SER A 264 -7.69 2.65 7.77
CA SER A 264 -7.24 2.02 9.03
C SER A 264 -8.29 2.10 10.13
N THR A 265 -9.07 3.21 10.18
CA THR A 265 -10.18 3.34 11.13
C THR A 265 -11.24 2.27 10.92
N LEU A 266 -11.65 2.00 9.69
CA LEU A 266 -12.65 0.98 9.37
C LEU A 266 -12.11 -0.43 9.60
N THR A 267 -10.85 -0.68 9.21
CA THR A 267 -10.20 -1.98 9.34
C THR A 267 -10.02 -2.37 10.81
N HIS A 268 -9.49 -1.45 11.65
CA HIS A 268 -9.17 -1.76 13.05
C HIS A 268 -10.32 -1.51 14.04
N ALA A 269 -11.49 -1.04 13.58
CA ALA A 269 -12.63 -0.82 14.46
C ALA A 269 -13.08 -2.12 15.12
N LYS A 270 -13.14 -2.12 16.46
CA LYS A 270 -13.59 -3.26 17.29
C LYS A 270 -15.11 -3.24 17.57
N HIS A 271 -15.84 -2.27 17.02
CA HIS A 271 -17.30 -2.13 17.15
C HIS A 271 -17.81 -2.27 18.59
N ASN A 272 -17.08 -1.65 19.54
CA ASN A 272 -17.35 -1.72 20.98
C ASN A 272 -17.38 -3.15 21.56
N GLY A 273 -16.66 -4.09 20.94
CA GLY A 273 -16.61 -5.49 21.37
C GLY A 273 -17.88 -6.29 21.09
N LYS A 274 -18.75 -5.81 20.18
CA LYS A 274 -19.98 -6.52 19.80
C LYS A 274 -19.73 -7.79 18.97
N PHE A 275 -18.57 -7.84 18.30
CA PHE A 275 -18.21 -8.90 17.37
C PHE A 275 -16.83 -9.45 17.71
N ASP A 276 -16.65 -10.73 17.48
CA ASP A 276 -15.33 -11.32 17.34
C ASP A 276 -14.79 -10.95 15.96
N ILE A 277 -13.58 -10.38 15.91
CA ILE A 277 -13.02 -9.79 14.68
C ILE A 277 -11.56 -10.18 14.56
N THR A 278 -11.15 -10.65 13.40
CA THR A 278 -9.77 -10.72 12.97
C THR A 278 -9.44 -9.62 11.97
N VAL A 279 -8.19 -9.18 11.93
CA VAL A 279 -7.65 -8.21 10.97
C VAL A 279 -6.50 -8.85 10.23
N LEU A 280 -6.57 -8.86 8.90
CA LEU A 280 -5.46 -9.32 8.09
C LEU A 280 -4.35 -8.27 8.05
N HIS A 281 -4.63 -7.13 7.45
CA HIS A 281 -3.74 -5.96 7.36
C HIS A 281 -4.54 -4.69 7.05
N ASP A 282 -3.89 -3.51 7.04
CA ASP A 282 -4.53 -2.25 6.65
C ASP A 282 -3.81 -1.48 5.53
N ASP A 283 -2.80 -2.11 4.89
CA ASP A 283 -2.04 -1.47 3.79
C ASP A 283 -1.78 -2.41 2.60
N ALA A 284 -1.25 -3.63 2.84
CA ALA A 284 -0.78 -4.49 1.74
C ALA A 284 -1.16 -5.97 1.95
N PHE A 285 -1.93 -6.50 1.01
CA PHE A 285 -2.33 -7.90 0.96
C PHE A 285 -2.64 -8.33 -0.48
N VAL A 286 -2.90 -9.61 -0.67
CA VAL A 286 -3.36 -10.18 -1.95
C VAL A 286 -4.55 -11.09 -1.71
N ILE A 287 -5.49 -11.13 -2.67
CA ILE A 287 -6.65 -12.03 -2.67
C ILE A 287 -6.40 -13.11 -3.72
N ASN A 288 -6.44 -14.36 -3.33
CA ASN A 288 -6.38 -15.48 -4.27
C ASN A 288 -7.69 -15.54 -5.08
N ARG A 289 -7.60 -15.41 -6.41
CA ARG A 289 -8.78 -15.41 -7.27
C ARG A 289 -9.45 -16.78 -7.39
N GLU A 290 -8.73 -17.86 -7.07
CA GLU A 290 -9.25 -19.22 -7.15
C GLU A 290 -10.25 -19.52 -6.01
N ASP A 291 -9.90 -19.16 -4.76
CA ASP A 291 -10.70 -19.49 -3.58
C ASP A 291 -11.23 -18.28 -2.78
N GLY A 292 -10.74 -17.08 -3.06
CA GLY A 292 -11.12 -15.84 -2.38
C GLY A 292 -10.43 -15.63 -1.03
N SER A 293 -9.50 -16.50 -0.63
CA SER A 293 -8.68 -16.30 0.57
C SER A 293 -7.68 -15.16 0.40
N SER A 294 -7.18 -14.62 1.50
CA SER A 294 -6.29 -13.46 1.48
C SER A 294 -5.02 -13.69 2.28
N THR A 295 -3.89 -13.15 1.80
CA THR A 295 -2.59 -13.23 2.46
C THR A 295 -2.00 -11.83 2.67
N ALA A 296 -1.60 -11.51 3.92
CA ALA A 296 -0.89 -10.28 4.23
C ALA A 296 0.54 -10.30 3.67
N LEU A 297 1.00 -9.18 3.11
CA LEU A 297 2.34 -9.09 2.52
C LEU A 297 3.42 -8.69 3.52
N GLU A 298 3.06 -8.07 4.63
CA GLU A 298 4.00 -7.55 5.61
C GLU A 298 3.48 -7.68 7.05
N PRO A 299 4.38 -7.94 8.05
CA PRO A 299 3.96 -8.07 9.45
C PRO A 299 3.71 -6.75 10.16
N ALA A 300 4.42 -5.68 9.83
CA ALA A 300 4.35 -4.41 10.54
C ALA A 300 3.45 -3.39 9.83
N TYR A 301 3.21 -2.29 10.50
CA TYR A 301 2.46 -1.14 10.00
C TYR A 301 3.39 0.07 9.82
N PHE A 302 3.28 0.78 8.71
CA PHE A 302 4.00 2.03 8.47
C PHE A 302 3.06 3.21 8.67
N ASP A 303 2.91 3.61 9.93
CA ASP A 303 1.87 4.54 10.38
C ASP A 303 2.33 5.99 10.47
N LYS A 304 1.36 6.90 10.43
CA LYS A 304 1.56 8.31 10.75
C LYS A 304 1.69 8.49 12.24
N THR A 305 2.75 9.17 12.69
CA THR A 305 2.93 9.49 14.11
C THR A 305 1.87 10.46 14.64
N ASN A 306 1.33 11.33 13.77
CA ASN A 306 0.31 12.33 14.14
C ASN A 306 -1.02 11.71 14.60
N ASP A 307 -1.27 10.44 14.26
CA ASP A 307 -2.48 9.73 14.66
C ASP A 307 -2.41 9.26 16.13
N TYR A 308 -1.25 9.44 16.78
CA TYR A 308 -0.99 8.98 18.14
C TYR A 308 -0.68 10.15 19.08
N LEU A 309 -1.46 10.28 20.14
CA LEU A 309 -1.18 11.23 21.22
C LEU A 309 0.06 10.80 22.01
N PRO A 310 0.88 11.76 22.52
CA PRO A 310 1.99 11.45 23.39
C PRO A 310 1.56 10.57 24.57
N GLY A 311 2.30 9.47 24.82
CA GLY A 311 2.00 8.51 25.87
C GLY A 311 0.86 7.54 25.57
N SER A 312 0.30 7.53 24.36
CA SER A 312 -0.69 6.52 23.97
C SER A 312 -0.10 5.11 24.06
N ARG A 313 -0.98 4.13 24.34
CA ARG A 313 -0.59 2.72 24.50
C ARG A 313 0.12 2.18 23.26
N GLU A 314 -0.29 2.59 22.10
CA GLU A 314 0.23 2.12 20.81
C GLU A 314 1.68 2.51 20.56
N MET A 315 2.15 3.64 21.13
CA MET A 315 3.53 4.10 20.96
C MET A 315 4.57 3.10 21.48
N GLN A 316 4.23 2.24 22.44
CA GLN A 316 5.15 1.21 22.94
C GLN A 316 5.51 0.14 21.88
N TYR A 317 4.78 0.09 20.77
CA TYR A 317 5.03 -0.81 19.64
C TYR A 317 5.78 -0.14 18.47
N PHE A 318 6.17 1.12 18.62
CA PHE A 318 7.03 1.80 17.66
C PHE A 318 8.46 1.29 17.79
N THR A 319 9.17 1.19 16.69
CA THR A 319 10.57 0.75 16.66
C THR A 319 11.49 1.81 16.07
N THR A 320 11.25 2.19 14.84
CA THR A 320 11.98 3.26 14.15
C THR A 320 11.00 4.36 13.74
N VAL A 321 11.47 5.60 13.79
CA VAL A 321 10.66 6.78 13.51
C VAL A 321 11.44 7.73 12.60
N MET A 322 10.75 8.37 11.64
CA MET A 322 11.34 9.38 10.77
C MET A 322 10.46 10.63 10.68
N ASN A 323 11.07 11.76 10.27
CA ASN A 323 10.42 13.07 10.14
C ASN A 323 9.79 13.60 11.44
N VAL A 324 10.26 13.16 12.59
CA VAL A 324 9.71 13.51 13.89
C VAL A 324 10.79 14.13 14.78
N GLY A 325 10.45 15.22 15.46
CA GLY A 325 11.32 15.83 16.46
C GLY A 325 11.41 15.01 17.75
N VAL A 326 12.47 15.26 18.51
CA VAL A 326 12.68 14.71 19.85
C VAL A 326 12.83 15.85 20.84
N THR A 327 12.23 15.71 22.03
CA THR A 327 12.34 16.66 23.15
C THR A 327 12.55 15.91 24.46
N LEU A 328 12.75 16.67 25.54
CA LEU A 328 12.80 16.11 26.89
C LEU A 328 11.42 16.25 27.56
N ASN A 329 10.96 15.19 28.22
CA ASN A 329 9.81 15.27 29.10
C ASN A 329 10.21 15.82 30.48
N GLU A 330 9.27 15.94 31.41
CA GLU A 330 9.51 16.43 32.79
C GLU A 330 10.54 15.60 33.57
N ALA A 331 10.69 14.32 33.24
CA ALA A 331 11.69 13.44 33.84
C ALA A 331 13.07 13.52 33.14
N GLY A 332 13.24 14.43 32.17
CA GLY A 332 14.48 14.57 31.41
C GLY A 332 14.72 13.47 30.36
N GLN A 333 13.72 12.67 30.02
CA GLN A 333 13.82 11.60 29.03
C GLN A 333 13.61 12.12 27.61
N LYS A 334 14.40 11.62 26.66
CA LYS A 334 14.24 11.88 25.22
C LYS A 334 12.99 11.16 24.70
N VAL A 335 11.98 11.92 24.31
CA VAL A 335 10.69 11.44 23.85
C VAL A 335 10.32 12.02 22.49
N LEU A 336 9.41 11.36 21.75
CA LEU A 336 8.96 11.78 20.43
C LEU A 336 7.99 12.97 20.51
N VAL A 337 8.18 13.94 19.62
CA VAL A 337 7.18 14.96 19.29
C VAL A 337 6.29 14.40 18.19
N THR A 338 5.36 13.52 18.53
CA THR A 338 4.55 12.77 17.55
C THR A 338 3.74 13.67 16.63
N GLN A 339 3.30 14.82 17.11
CA GLN A 339 2.60 15.86 16.36
C GLN A 339 3.56 16.97 15.93
N ASP A 340 4.61 16.60 15.22
CA ASP A 340 5.66 17.52 14.78
C ASP A 340 5.09 18.67 13.94
N LEU A 341 5.27 19.90 14.42
CA LEU A 341 4.72 21.11 13.80
C LEU A 341 5.42 21.50 12.48
N ARG A 342 6.60 20.95 12.19
CA ARG A 342 7.35 21.24 10.97
C ARG A 342 6.70 20.61 9.73
N ASN A 343 5.98 19.48 9.94
CA ASN A 343 5.44 18.67 8.85
C ASN A 343 4.31 17.75 9.30
N GLY A 344 3.56 17.21 8.34
CA GLY A 344 2.51 16.19 8.57
C GLY A 344 2.92 14.78 8.12
N ASN A 345 4.23 14.54 7.91
CA ASN A 345 4.75 13.28 7.36
C ASN A 345 5.63 12.50 8.34
N GLY A 346 5.42 12.67 9.65
CA GLY A 346 6.01 11.79 10.66
C GLY A 346 5.55 10.35 10.44
N ARG A 347 6.49 9.40 10.42
CA ARG A 347 6.22 7.97 10.18
C ARG A 347 6.95 7.11 11.19
N THR A 348 6.34 5.97 11.51
CA THR A 348 6.94 4.94 12.37
C THR A 348 6.69 3.55 11.81
N ILE A 349 7.63 2.65 12.06
CA ILE A 349 7.36 1.20 11.98
C ILE A 349 6.72 0.78 13.29
N LYS A 350 5.45 0.42 13.24
CA LYS A 350 4.68 -0.12 14.35
C LYS A 350 4.56 -1.63 14.20
N THR A 351 5.00 -2.38 15.18
CA THR A 351 5.03 -3.84 15.11
C THR A 351 3.65 -4.46 15.11
N ARG A 352 3.54 -5.68 14.56
CA ARG A 352 2.32 -6.49 14.54
C ARG A 352 1.66 -6.70 15.91
N TYR A 353 2.44 -6.65 16.98
CA TYR A 353 1.98 -6.88 18.35
C TYR A 353 1.07 -5.76 18.89
N ALA A 354 0.96 -4.64 18.16
CA ALA A 354 -0.03 -3.60 18.43
C ALA A 354 -1.48 -4.11 18.21
N SER A 355 -1.67 -5.09 17.33
CA SER A 355 -2.97 -5.69 16.99
C SER A 355 -3.02 -7.15 17.47
N THR A 356 -3.71 -7.40 18.57
CA THR A 356 -3.78 -8.74 19.21
C THR A 356 -4.65 -9.73 18.43
N ASN A 357 -5.50 -9.24 17.53
CA ASN A 357 -6.43 -10.00 16.70
C ASN A 357 -6.01 -10.01 15.22
N ARG A 358 -4.72 -9.88 14.95
CA ARG A 358 -4.17 -9.95 13.61
C ARG A 358 -3.93 -11.40 13.18
N VAL A 359 -4.21 -11.69 11.91
CA VAL A 359 -3.86 -12.94 11.23
C VAL A 359 -2.94 -12.66 10.04
N ASP A 360 -2.18 -13.65 9.60
CA ASP A 360 -1.29 -13.56 8.43
C ASP A 360 -1.99 -14.03 7.15
N ARG A 361 -3.00 -14.88 7.30
CA ARG A 361 -3.88 -15.36 6.26
C ARG A 361 -5.33 -15.34 6.74
N GLU A 362 -6.23 -14.94 5.85
CA GLU A 362 -7.66 -15.14 6.01
C GLU A 362 -8.12 -16.21 5.03
N ILE A 363 -8.65 -17.32 5.59
CA ILE A 363 -9.11 -18.46 4.79
C ILE A 363 -10.55 -18.25 4.34
N ALA A 364 -11.35 -17.52 5.15
CA ALA A 364 -12.70 -17.17 4.77
C ALA A 364 -12.66 -16.30 3.51
N PRO A 365 -13.40 -16.67 2.45
CA PRO A 365 -13.39 -15.91 1.20
C PRO A 365 -13.91 -14.49 1.43
N ILE A 366 -13.35 -13.54 0.69
CA ILE A 366 -13.87 -12.17 0.72
C ILE A 366 -15.34 -12.12 0.32
N ASN A 367 -16.17 -11.40 1.11
CA ASN A 367 -17.59 -11.23 0.88
C ASN A 367 -17.95 -9.86 0.35
N ALA A 368 -17.19 -8.81 0.73
CA ALA A 368 -17.49 -7.45 0.30
C ALA A 368 -16.24 -6.58 0.13
N VAL A 369 -16.32 -5.73 -0.90
CA VAL A 369 -15.35 -4.66 -1.20
C VAL A 369 -16.00 -3.31 -0.90
N PHE A 370 -15.26 -2.44 -0.23
CA PHE A 370 -15.67 -1.08 0.12
C PHE A 370 -14.72 -0.04 -0.51
N TRP A 371 -15.23 0.71 -1.49
CA TRP A 371 -14.56 1.86 -2.05
C TRP A 371 -14.76 3.08 -1.13
N ILE A 372 -13.72 3.50 -0.41
CA ILE A 372 -13.78 4.69 0.46
C ILE A 372 -13.56 5.92 -0.39
N MET A 373 -14.59 6.76 -0.51
CA MET A 373 -14.57 7.97 -1.31
C MET A 373 -14.76 9.22 -0.46
N LYS A 374 -14.37 10.36 -1.02
CA LYS A 374 -14.63 11.69 -0.49
C LYS A 374 -15.38 12.51 -1.53
N ASP A 375 -16.54 12.03 -1.95
CA ASP A 375 -17.38 12.59 -3.00
C ASP A 375 -18.68 13.10 -2.39
N ASP A 376 -18.85 14.42 -2.33
CA ASP A 376 -19.98 15.11 -1.68
C ASP A 376 -21.32 14.95 -2.41
N SER A 377 -21.34 14.31 -3.58
CA SER A 377 -22.56 13.97 -4.32
C SER A 377 -23.12 12.59 -3.95
N LEU A 378 -22.34 11.75 -3.27
CA LEU A 378 -22.76 10.41 -2.89
C LEU A 378 -23.23 10.36 -1.42
N PRO A 379 -24.36 9.69 -1.13
CA PRO A 379 -24.80 9.48 0.24
C PRO A 379 -23.81 8.63 1.06
N PRO A 380 -23.98 8.52 2.38
CA PRO A 380 -23.01 7.83 3.24
C PRO A 380 -22.64 6.43 2.79
N VAL A 381 -23.61 5.63 2.30
CA VAL A 381 -23.36 4.27 1.81
C VAL A 381 -24.19 4.00 0.56
N VAL A 382 -23.51 3.53 -0.49
CA VAL A 382 -24.12 3.09 -1.75
C VAL A 382 -23.72 1.65 -2.03
N LYS A 383 -24.65 0.78 -2.39
CA LYS A 383 -24.40 -0.56 -2.90
C LYS A 383 -24.37 -0.53 -4.43
N LEU A 384 -23.38 -1.18 -5.03
CA LEU A 384 -23.24 -1.36 -6.48
C LEU A 384 -23.58 -2.81 -6.79
N THR A 385 -24.67 -3.04 -7.54
CA THR A 385 -25.26 -4.38 -7.72
C THR A 385 -24.85 -5.06 -9.03
N ASP A 386 -24.03 -4.39 -9.84
CA ASP A 386 -23.54 -4.90 -11.13
C ASP A 386 -22.00 -4.89 -11.16
N PRO A 387 -21.35 -6.01 -11.57
CA PRO A 387 -19.88 -6.13 -11.59
C PRO A 387 -19.17 -5.05 -12.39
N VAL A 388 -19.71 -4.64 -13.56
CA VAL A 388 -19.12 -3.58 -14.40
C VAL A 388 -19.18 -2.24 -13.67
N THR A 389 -20.33 -1.91 -13.09
CA THR A 389 -20.51 -0.67 -12.30
C THR A 389 -19.59 -0.67 -11.08
N ALA A 390 -19.49 -1.80 -10.36
CA ALA A 390 -18.64 -1.96 -9.18
C ALA A 390 -17.15 -1.72 -9.51
N ALA A 391 -16.63 -2.37 -10.55
CA ALA A 391 -15.25 -2.19 -11.01
C ALA A 391 -15.01 -0.80 -11.60
N THR A 392 -15.98 -0.20 -12.29
CA THR A 392 -15.91 1.17 -12.84
C THR A 392 -15.75 2.21 -11.74
N PHE A 393 -16.48 2.10 -10.62
CA PHE A 393 -16.32 3.00 -9.48
C PHE A 393 -14.99 2.79 -8.74
N GLY A 394 -14.47 1.56 -8.67
CA GLY A 394 -13.13 1.27 -8.19
C GLY A 394 -12.05 1.90 -9.06
N LEU A 395 -12.14 1.71 -10.40
CA LEU A 395 -11.23 2.32 -11.38
C LEU A 395 -11.29 3.85 -11.32
N THR A 396 -12.44 4.45 -11.05
CA THR A 396 -12.62 5.90 -10.97
C THR A 396 -12.78 6.37 -9.51
N LEU A 397 -12.11 5.72 -8.56
CA LEU A 397 -12.21 6.04 -7.14
C LEU A 397 -11.83 7.50 -6.87
N ALA A 398 -12.81 8.30 -6.44
CA ALA A 398 -12.65 9.75 -6.21
C ALA A 398 -12.32 10.02 -4.73
N THR A 399 -11.18 10.66 -4.47
CA THR A 399 -10.69 10.94 -3.12
C THR A 399 -9.87 12.22 -3.07
N LYS A 400 -9.30 12.56 -1.92
CA LYS A 400 -8.36 13.67 -1.76
C LYS A 400 -6.94 13.14 -1.58
N ARG A 401 -5.93 13.87 -2.09
CA ARG A 401 -4.52 13.49 -1.95
C ARG A 401 -4.08 13.46 -0.50
N SER A 402 -3.18 12.54 -0.20
CA SER A 402 -2.54 12.42 1.12
C SER A 402 -1.46 13.48 1.32
N THR A 403 -1.24 13.90 2.57
CA THR A 403 -0.09 14.74 2.98
C THR A 403 1.26 14.04 2.80
N ALA A 404 1.28 12.73 2.60
CA ALA A 404 2.52 11.95 2.37
C ALA A 404 3.13 12.17 0.98
N GLU A 405 2.37 12.71 0.04
CA GLU A 405 2.81 12.96 -1.32
C GLU A 405 3.29 14.40 -1.49
N ASN A 406 4.56 14.57 -1.87
CA ASN A 406 5.08 15.86 -2.31
C ASN A 406 4.71 16.08 -3.77
N VAL A 407 3.52 16.64 -4.01
CA VAL A 407 3.10 17.08 -5.35
C VAL A 407 3.23 18.58 -5.41
N VAL A 408 4.25 19.06 -6.11
CA VAL A 408 4.51 20.50 -6.27
C VAL A 408 3.37 21.14 -7.05
N GLY A 409 2.73 22.19 -6.48
CA GLY A 409 1.68 22.97 -7.15
C GLY A 409 0.29 22.34 -7.17
N ALA A 410 0.06 21.17 -6.55
CA ALA A 410 -1.26 20.57 -6.49
C ALA A 410 -2.14 21.15 -5.38
N ASP A 411 -3.40 21.44 -5.70
CA ASP A 411 -4.42 21.72 -4.69
C ASP A 411 -4.76 20.45 -3.89
N ARG A 412 -4.38 20.42 -2.62
CA ARG A 412 -4.63 19.30 -1.70
C ARG A 412 -6.12 19.08 -1.39
N ASN A 413 -6.97 20.08 -1.67
CA ASN A 413 -8.41 19.99 -1.46
C ASN A 413 -9.16 19.51 -2.70
N ALA A 414 -8.54 19.52 -3.87
CA ALA A 414 -9.16 19.03 -5.09
C ALA A 414 -9.40 17.51 -4.99
N LEU A 415 -10.56 17.07 -5.49
CA LEU A 415 -10.81 15.66 -5.73
C LEU A 415 -9.90 15.16 -6.84
N VAL A 416 -9.31 14.01 -6.62
CA VAL A 416 -8.50 13.29 -7.61
C VAL A 416 -9.08 11.89 -7.79
N ILE A 417 -8.95 11.36 -8.99
CA ILE A 417 -9.24 9.94 -9.26
C ILE A 417 -7.94 9.17 -9.07
N GLU A 418 -7.99 8.17 -8.18
CA GLU A 418 -6.89 7.24 -7.94
C GLU A 418 -7.42 5.83 -8.10
N PRO A 419 -7.16 5.16 -9.22
CA PRO A 419 -7.72 3.85 -9.51
C PRO A 419 -7.44 2.83 -8.42
N PHE A 420 -8.50 2.20 -7.91
CA PHE A 420 -8.47 1.18 -6.86
C PHE A 420 -7.72 1.63 -5.58
N ALA A 421 -7.53 2.94 -5.40
CA ALA A 421 -6.68 3.54 -4.37
C ALA A 421 -5.22 3.04 -4.40
N ASP A 422 -4.74 2.56 -5.56
CA ASP A 422 -3.38 2.02 -5.71
C ASP A 422 -2.50 2.83 -6.67
N PRO A 423 -1.75 3.82 -6.16
CA PRO A 423 -0.78 4.58 -6.95
C PRO A 423 0.54 3.81 -7.20
N PHE A 424 0.62 2.55 -6.80
CA PHE A 424 1.83 1.72 -6.87
C PHE A 424 1.75 0.60 -7.92
N ARG A 425 0.62 0.47 -8.61
CA ARG A 425 0.43 -0.51 -9.68
C ARG A 425 1.53 -0.40 -10.74
N ALA A 426 2.05 -1.54 -11.18
CA ALA A 426 3.11 -1.64 -12.17
C ALA A 426 2.75 -2.56 -13.35
N TYR A 427 1.47 -2.72 -13.62
CA TYR A 427 0.90 -3.45 -14.76
C TYR A 427 -0.30 -2.65 -15.30
N PRO A 428 -0.84 -2.97 -16.51
CA PRO A 428 -1.91 -2.20 -17.15
C PRO A 428 -3.15 -2.04 -16.25
N LEU A 429 -3.72 -0.84 -16.24
CA LEU A 429 -4.94 -0.55 -15.46
C LEU A 429 -6.14 -1.40 -15.92
N SER A 430 -6.16 -1.75 -17.20
CA SER A 430 -7.17 -2.65 -17.76
C SER A 430 -7.14 -4.05 -17.14
N GLU A 431 -5.96 -4.55 -16.78
CA GLU A 431 -5.79 -5.85 -16.12
C GLU A 431 -6.27 -5.80 -14.67
N ASP A 432 -5.92 -4.72 -13.94
CA ASP A 432 -6.40 -4.49 -12.58
C ASP A 432 -7.95 -4.38 -12.52
N TYR A 433 -8.53 -3.69 -13.52
CA TYR A 433 -9.98 -3.65 -13.70
C TYR A 433 -10.58 -5.04 -13.87
N GLN A 434 -9.97 -5.90 -14.68
CA GLN A 434 -10.46 -7.27 -14.89
C GLN A 434 -10.33 -8.13 -13.62
N ASP A 435 -9.25 -7.98 -12.87
CA ASP A 435 -9.05 -8.70 -11.60
C ASP A 435 -10.15 -8.38 -10.59
N PHE A 436 -10.47 -7.08 -10.39
CA PHE A 436 -11.55 -6.69 -9.49
C PHE A 436 -12.94 -7.06 -10.03
N LYS A 437 -13.15 -6.90 -11.35
CA LYS A 437 -14.42 -7.31 -11.97
C LYS A 437 -14.68 -8.81 -11.77
N ALA A 438 -13.65 -9.65 -11.93
CA ALA A 438 -13.76 -11.09 -11.71
C ALA A 438 -14.17 -11.45 -10.28
N LEU A 439 -13.68 -10.72 -9.26
CA LEU A 439 -14.14 -10.91 -7.89
C LEU A 439 -15.67 -10.68 -7.75
N PHE A 440 -16.19 -9.63 -8.40
CA PHE A 440 -17.62 -9.32 -8.35
C PHE A 440 -18.47 -10.29 -9.18
N GLU A 441 -17.99 -10.70 -10.36
CA GLU A 441 -18.74 -11.53 -11.31
C GLU A 441 -18.66 -13.02 -10.97
N GLU A 442 -17.46 -13.54 -10.72
CA GLU A 442 -17.22 -14.98 -10.57
C GLU A 442 -17.32 -15.43 -9.11
N ARG A 443 -16.92 -14.57 -8.16
CA ARG A 443 -16.94 -14.86 -6.74
C ARG A 443 -18.17 -14.28 -6.03
N HIS A 444 -18.98 -13.50 -6.74
CA HIS A 444 -20.19 -12.84 -6.21
C HIS A 444 -19.91 -11.95 -4.99
N VAL A 445 -18.75 -11.29 -4.97
CA VAL A 445 -18.38 -10.34 -3.92
C VAL A 445 -19.26 -9.11 -4.02
N ASP A 446 -19.90 -8.72 -2.93
CA ASP A 446 -20.69 -7.49 -2.85
C ASP A 446 -19.77 -6.27 -2.96
N CYS A 447 -20.28 -5.18 -3.52
CA CYS A 447 -19.51 -3.93 -3.66
C CYS A 447 -20.27 -2.74 -3.07
N TYR A 448 -19.57 -1.94 -2.28
CA TYR A 448 -20.12 -0.76 -1.63
C TYR A 448 -19.19 0.46 -1.84
N ILE A 449 -19.80 1.65 -1.93
CA ILE A 449 -19.11 2.92 -1.73
C ILE A 449 -19.42 3.39 -0.32
N VAL A 450 -18.38 3.82 0.40
CA VAL A 450 -18.50 4.49 1.69
C VAL A 450 -17.95 5.89 1.56
N ASN A 451 -18.81 6.89 1.74
CA ASN A 451 -18.41 8.28 1.77
C ASN A 451 -18.00 8.67 3.20
N THR A 452 -16.74 9.04 3.39
CA THR A 452 -16.17 9.39 4.71
C THR A 452 -15.90 10.89 4.87
N ALA A 453 -16.45 11.74 4.03
CA ALA A 453 -16.28 13.18 4.13
C ALA A 453 -17.60 13.87 4.48
N ASN A 454 -18.33 14.33 3.49
CA ASN A 454 -19.62 14.96 3.66
C ASN A 454 -20.56 14.60 2.51
N PHE A 455 -21.86 14.78 2.73
CA PHE A 455 -22.89 14.68 1.71
C PHE A 455 -23.68 15.97 1.70
N ASN A 456 -23.71 16.67 0.57
CA ASN A 456 -24.38 17.96 0.42
C ASN A 456 -24.02 18.99 1.53
N GLY A 457 -22.73 19.02 1.94
CA GLY A 457 -22.25 19.93 2.97
C GLY A 457 -22.47 19.46 4.41
N LEU A 458 -23.08 18.29 4.62
CA LEU A 458 -23.28 17.68 5.93
C LEU A 458 -22.18 16.64 6.18
N ASP A 459 -21.39 16.84 7.22
CA ASP A 459 -20.32 15.90 7.59
C ASP A 459 -20.88 14.53 7.97
N ILE A 460 -20.20 13.48 7.52
CA ILE A 460 -20.57 12.09 7.83
C ILE A 460 -19.71 11.62 9.00
N PRO A 461 -20.30 11.41 10.19
CA PRO A 461 -19.55 10.95 11.35
C PRO A 461 -19.13 9.49 11.18
N LYS A 462 -17.96 9.14 11.73
CA LYS A 462 -17.43 7.77 11.67
C LYS A 462 -18.36 6.73 12.28
N GLU A 463 -19.13 7.12 13.29
CA GLU A 463 -20.08 6.26 13.98
C GLU A 463 -21.17 5.75 13.04
N LEU A 464 -21.64 6.61 12.11
CA LEU A 464 -22.62 6.23 11.08
C LEU A 464 -22.04 5.21 10.12
N THR A 465 -20.80 5.42 9.66
CA THR A 465 -20.09 4.48 8.79
C THR A 465 -19.84 3.14 9.48
N LEU A 466 -19.42 3.16 10.74
CA LEU A 466 -19.19 1.92 11.52
C LEU A 466 -20.51 1.16 11.75
N LYS A 467 -21.62 1.87 12.02
CA LYS A 467 -22.94 1.27 12.14
C LYS A 467 -23.39 0.61 10.83
N ALA A 468 -23.13 1.26 9.70
CA ALA A 468 -23.42 0.69 8.38
C ALA A 468 -22.69 -0.63 8.15
N LEU A 469 -21.41 -0.72 8.51
CA LEU A 469 -20.63 -1.96 8.42
C LEU A 469 -21.21 -3.06 9.32
N GLU A 470 -21.66 -2.71 10.55
CA GLU A 470 -22.32 -3.63 11.46
C GLU A 470 -23.61 -4.19 10.83
N ASP A 471 -24.44 -3.32 10.24
CA ASP A 471 -25.70 -3.71 9.63
C ASP A 471 -25.50 -4.57 8.38
N ILE A 472 -24.48 -4.25 7.56
CA ILE A 472 -24.13 -5.07 6.39
C ILE A 472 -23.63 -6.45 6.84
N ALA A 473 -22.71 -6.52 7.82
CA ALA A 473 -22.17 -7.77 8.33
C ALA A 473 -23.28 -8.67 8.94
N GLN A 474 -24.34 -8.07 9.47
CA GLN A 474 -25.49 -8.79 10.05
C GLN A 474 -26.61 -9.07 9.05
N ASN A 475 -26.47 -8.67 7.77
CA ASN A 475 -27.53 -8.71 6.76
C ASN A 475 -28.80 -7.93 7.18
N GLN A 476 -28.62 -6.83 7.93
CA GLN A 476 -29.71 -5.97 8.44
C GLN A 476 -29.78 -4.62 7.72
N ALA A 477 -28.84 -4.33 6.83
CA ALA A 477 -28.81 -3.10 6.06
C ALA A 477 -29.99 -3.04 5.09
N ALA A 478 -30.80 -1.96 5.17
CA ALA A 478 -31.95 -1.75 4.32
C ALA A 478 -31.57 -0.84 3.14
N PHE A 479 -31.35 -1.45 1.98
CA PHE A 479 -31.07 -0.73 0.75
C PHE A 479 -32.35 -0.40 -0.02
N GLN A 480 -32.35 0.76 -0.69
CA GLN A 480 -33.41 1.17 -1.61
C GLN A 480 -32.79 1.72 -2.90
N PRO A 481 -33.54 1.75 -4.03
CA PRO A 481 -33.04 2.26 -5.30
C PRO A 481 -32.50 3.68 -5.20
N PHE A 482 -31.35 3.95 -5.80
CA PHE A 482 -30.77 5.29 -5.83
C PHE A 482 -31.35 6.10 -7.00
N GLY A 483 -32.58 6.53 -6.85
CA GLY A 483 -33.35 7.21 -7.86
C GLY A 483 -33.58 6.34 -9.11
N LYS A 484 -33.18 6.88 -10.27
CA LYS A 484 -33.24 6.16 -11.57
C LYS A 484 -31.89 5.56 -11.97
N LEU A 485 -30.89 5.63 -11.12
CA LEU A 485 -29.58 5.09 -11.43
C LEU A 485 -29.61 3.58 -11.37
N ALA A 486 -29.52 2.94 -12.54
CA ALA A 486 -29.49 1.50 -12.62
C ALA A 486 -28.28 0.93 -11.87
N ASN A 487 -28.46 -0.23 -11.22
CA ASN A 487 -27.39 -0.95 -10.51
C ASN A 487 -26.81 -0.20 -9.30
N MET A 488 -27.52 0.81 -8.78
CA MET A 488 -27.15 1.54 -7.57
C MET A 488 -28.30 1.57 -6.57
N GLU A 489 -27.96 1.22 -5.32
CA GLU A 489 -28.86 1.28 -4.18
C GLU A 489 -28.16 2.05 -3.05
N TYR A 490 -28.89 2.61 -2.11
CA TYR A 490 -28.31 3.33 -0.97
C TYR A 490 -29.06 3.05 0.32
N ILE A 491 -28.40 3.29 1.46
CA ILE A 491 -29.06 3.27 2.76
C ILE A 491 -29.56 4.70 3.05
N ALA A 492 -30.86 4.83 3.29
CA ALA A 492 -31.45 6.09 3.73
C ALA A 492 -31.17 6.32 5.22
N TYR A 493 -30.43 7.38 5.52
CA TYR A 493 -30.18 7.82 6.89
C TYR A 493 -30.90 9.10 7.20
N ASP A 494 -31.48 9.20 8.40
CA ASP A 494 -32.03 10.45 8.92
C ASP A 494 -30.93 11.54 8.93
N GLY A 495 -31.28 12.72 8.42
CA GLY A 495 -30.33 13.84 8.28
C GLY A 495 -29.52 13.85 6.98
N TYR A 496 -29.60 12.81 6.13
CA TYR A 496 -28.90 12.75 4.84
C TYR A 496 -29.89 12.49 3.68
N PRO A 497 -30.83 13.41 3.43
CA PRO A 497 -31.86 13.20 2.43
C PRO A 497 -31.30 13.19 1.01
N VAL A 498 -31.70 12.18 0.24
CA VAL A 498 -31.46 12.11 -1.20
C VAL A 498 -32.74 12.58 -1.91
N ASP A 499 -32.70 13.73 -2.59
CA ASP A 499 -33.84 14.29 -3.30
C ASP A 499 -33.52 14.50 -4.78
N PHE A 500 -34.01 13.62 -5.64
CA PHE A 500 -33.89 13.74 -7.10
C PHE A 500 -34.80 14.82 -7.71
N ASN A 501 -35.64 15.50 -6.94
CA ASN A 501 -36.36 16.68 -7.39
C ASN A 501 -35.55 17.98 -7.18
N ASP A 502 -34.47 17.92 -6.39
CA ASP A 502 -33.51 19.01 -6.25
C ASP A 502 -32.59 19.07 -7.48
N ALA A 503 -32.80 20.06 -8.33
CA ALA A 503 -32.05 20.24 -9.56
C ALA A 503 -30.56 20.54 -9.30
N GLU A 504 -30.21 21.19 -8.18
CA GLU A 504 -28.82 21.44 -7.81
C GLU A 504 -28.10 20.14 -7.44
N TYR A 505 -28.74 19.29 -6.64
CA TYR A 505 -28.21 17.98 -6.30
C TYR A 505 -28.02 17.10 -7.54
N VAL A 506 -29.04 16.99 -8.40
CA VAL A 506 -28.98 16.18 -9.64
C VAL A 506 -27.87 16.70 -10.56
N THR A 507 -27.72 18.02 -10.71
CA THR A 507 -26.64 18.61 -11.51
C THR A 507 -25.26 18.27 -10.94
N LYS A 508 -25.09 18.37 -9.61
CA LYS A 508 -23.84 18.00 -8.93
C LYS A 508 -23.48 16.53 -9.18
N LEU A 509 -24.43 15.62 -8.94
CA LEU A 509 -24.21 14.18 -9.15
C LEU A 509 -23.86 13.85 -10.60
N LYS A 510 -24.60 14.44 -11.55
CA LYS A 510 -24.29 14.31 -12.99
C LYS A 510 -22.88 14.80 -13.32
N THR A 511 -22.50 15.98 -12.84
CA THR A 511 -21.14 16.53 -13.04
C THR A 511 -20.06 15.60 -12.50
N ARG A 512 -20.25 14.97 -11.34
CA ARG A 512 -19.30 13.98 -10.78
C ARG A 512 -19.15 12.74 -11.66
N LEU A 513 -20.24 12.25 -12.23
CA LEU A 513 -20.20 11.12 -13.19
C LEU A 513 -19.52 11.53 -14.51
N GLU A 514 -19.78 12.74 -15.01
CA GLU A 514 -19.10 13.28 -16.20
C GLU A 514 -17.60 13.44 -15.99
N ILE A 515 -17.14 13.89 -14.81
CA ILE A 515 -15.72 13.95 -14.46
C ILE A 515 -15.09 12.55 -14.53
N ARG A 516 -15.76 11.50 -14.03
CA ARG A 516 -15.28 10.11 -14.11
C ARG A 516 -15.17 9.65 -15.55
N ARG A 517 -16.20 9.87 -16.35
CA ARG A 517 -16.22 9.54 -17.79
C ARG A 517 -15.09 10.24 -18.55
N ASP A 518 -14.92 11.53 -18.32
CA ASP A 518 -13.92 12.33 -19.01
C ASP A 518 -12.50 11.96 -18.55
N TRP A 519 -12.32 11.55 -17.29
CA TRP A 519 -11.07 11.00 -16.81
C TRP A 519 -10.70 9.71 -17.54
N VAL A 520 -11.64 8.77 -17.74
CA VAL A 520 -11.42 7.53 -18.51
C VAL A 520 -10.99 7.84 -19.93
N LYS A 521 -11.66 8.77 -20.62
CA LYS A 521 -11.28 9.21 -21.99
C LYS A 521 -9.89 9.84 -22.04
N ASN A 522 -9.55 10.67 -21.05
CA ASN A 522 -8.25 11.32 -20.96
C ASN A 522 -7.13 10.33 -20.62
N TYR A 523 -7.42 9.32 -19.80
CA TYR A 523 -6.45 8.27 -19.47
C TYR A 523 -5.94 7.56 -20.71
N GLU A 524 -6.85 7.10 -21.57
CA GLU A 524 -6.49 6.44 -22.85
C GLU A 524 -5.68 7.35 -23.76
N ALA A 525 -5.97 8.64 -23.78
CA ALA A 525 -5.24 9.63 -24.58
C ALA A 525 -3.82 9.91 -24.04
N GLN A 526 -3.62 9.81 -22.72
CA GLN A 526 -2.34 10.06 -22.07
C GLN A 526 -1.45 8.82 -21.97
N HIS A 527 -2.05 7.63 -21.93
CA HIS A 527 -1.34 6.34 -21.85
C HIS A 527 -1.44 5.62 -23.20
N SER A 528 -0.68 6.10 -24.18
CA SER A 528 -0.73 5.61 -25.57
C SER A 528 -0.51 4.10 -25.64
N GLY A 529 -1.52 3.38 -26.13
CA GLY A 529 -1.51 1.92 -26.31
C GLY A 529 -2.25 1.15 -25.22
N GLU A 530 -2.60 1.76 -24.10
CA GLU A 530 -3.44 1.14 -23.07
C GLU A 530 -4.91 1.52 -23.30
N LYS A 531 -5.72 0.56 -23.71
CA LYS A 531 -7.17 0.74 -23.88
C LYS A 531 -7.91 0.13 -22.68
N LEU A 532 -8.78 0.94 -22.08
CA LEU A 532 -9.70 0.46 -21.09
C LEU A 532 -10.92 -0.23 -21.73
N PRO A 533 -11.54 -1.23 -21.10
CA PRO A 533 -12.74 -1.88 -21.61
C PRO A 533 -13.88 -0.88 -21.89
N SER A 534 -14.50 -0.97 -23.06
CA SER A 534 -15.54 -0.02 -23.50
C SER A 534 -16.80 -0.05 -22.60
N GLU A 535 -17.02 -1.13 -21.87
CA GLU A 535 -18.11 -1.28 -20.92
C GLU A 535 -18.05 -0.24 -19.79
N ILE A 536 -16.85 0.26 -19.44
CA ILE A 536 -16.65 1.32 -18.43
C ILE A 536 -17.34 2.61 -18.87
N LEU A 537 -17.08 3.05 -20.11
CA LEU A 537 -17.74 4.25 -20.66
C LEU A 537 -19.24 4.03 -20.83
N THR A 538 -19.66 2.85 -21.27
CA THR A 538 -21.07 2.49 -21.40
C THR A 538 -21.80 2.58 -20.06
N SER A 539 -21.20 2.05 -18.98
CA SER A 539 -21.77 2.11 -17.64
C SER A 539 -21.94 3.57 -17.17
N LEU A 540 -20.89 4.39 -17.32
CA LEU A 540 -20.95 5.82 -16.93
C LEU A 540 -21.95 6.61 -17.77
N ASP A 541 -22.02 6.42 -19.09
CA ASP A 541 -22.96 7.09 -19.95
C ASP A 541 -24.42 6.72 -19.62
N ASN A 542 -24.70 5.45 -19.26
CA ASN A 542 -26.02 5.01 -18.81
C ASN A 542 -26.45 5.74 -17.53
N LEU A 543 -25.54 5.86 -16.54
CA LEU A 543 -25.82 6.58 -15.31
C LEU A 543 -26.05 8.09 -15.56
N ILE A 544 -25.25 8.74 -16.41
CA ILE A 544 -25.39 10.15 -16.78
C ILE A 544 -26.71 10.40 -17.49
N ASN A 545 -27.10 9.54 -18.44
CA ASN A 545 -28.35 9.65 -19.19
C ASN A 545 -29.59 9.49 -18.29
N ALA A 546 -29.52 8.66 -17.25
CA ALA A 546 -30.61 8.49 -16.29
C ALA A 546 -30.88 9.74 -15.44
N LEU A 547 -29.93 10.69 -15.36
CA LEU A 547 -30.04 11.98 -14.67
C LEU A 547 -30.43 13.13 -15.61
N SER A 548 -30.72 12.85 -16.87
CA SER A 548 -31.01 13.88 -17.87
C SER A 548 -32.50 14.16 -18.02
#